data_799b238cc5b51be1e36ebd085e597a69
#
_entry.id   799b238cc5b51be1e36ebd085e597a69
#
_cell.length_a   1.000
_cell.length_b   1.000
_cell.length_c   1.000
_cell.angle_alpha   90.00
_cell.angle_beta   90.00
_cell.angle_gamma   90.00
#
_symmetry.space_group_name_H-M   'P 1'
#
loop_
_entity.id
_entity.type
_entity.pdbx_description
1 polymer ?
#
loop_
_entity_poly.entity_id
_entity_poly.type
_entity_poly.pdbx_seq_one_letter_code
_entity_poly.pdbx_strand_id
1 'polypeptide(L)'
;MARSPSWQDGGMERVLGIGGYFMRAADPVALGAWYRDCLGLDADENGLWHQEAGVTVFATFESGTEYFGSRAQQTMLNFRVRDLDAMIAQLRAKGADVAGETQDMEGVGRFGWVTDPEGNRVELWQPSELCRSFRAFPVDGEPLAADALGLAAFDAGDAC
;
A
#
# COMPACT_ATOMS: atom_id res chain seq x y z
N MET A 1 -15.91 -22.59 -25.31
CA MET A 1 -16.75 -21.38 -25.11
C MET A 1 -16.89 -21.18 -23.61
N ALA A 2 -16.09 -20.29 -23.03
CA ALA A 2 -16.20 -19.94 -21.64
C ALA A 2 -17.41 -19.02 -21.45
N ARG A 3 -18.35 -19.39 -20.59
CA ARG A 3 -19.50 -18.56 -20.24
C ARG A 3 -19.00 -17.38 -19.38
N SER A 4 -19.24 -16.18 -19.85
CA SER A 4 -19.11 -14.98 -19.02
C SER A 4 -20.06 -15.10 -17.83
N PRO A 5 -19.65 -14.72 -16.60
CA PRO A 5 -20.55 -14.67 -15.46
C PRO A 5 -21.70 -13.70 -15.77
N SER A 6 -22.94 -14.15 -15.63
CA SER A 6 -24.13 -13.29 -15.79
C SER A 6 -24.30 -12.43 -14.55
N TRP A 7 -23.92 -11.17 -14.63
CA TRP A 7 -24.20 -10.12 -13.61
C TRP A 7 -25.67 -9.64 -13.71
N GLN A 8 -26.62 -10.56 -13.56
CA GLN A 8 -28.06 -10.27 -13.69
C GLN A 8 -28.86 -10.48 -12.40
N ASP A 9 -28.24 -10.31 -11.25
CA ASP A 9 -28.99 -10.12 -10.02
C ASP A 9 -28.88 -8.66 -9.66
N GLY A 10 -30.01 -7.93 -9.48
CA GLY A 10 -30.11 -6.49 -9.28
C GLY A 10 -29.31 -5.91 -8.10
N GLY A 11 -28.07 -6.29 -7.99
CA GLY A 11 -27.09 -5.84 -7.03
C GLY A 11 -26.47 -4.50 -7.43
N MET A 12 -26.02 -3.78 -6.43
CA MET A 12 -25.29 -2.53 -6.61
C MET A 12 -24.02 -2.76 -7.46
N GLU A 13 -23.79 -1.89 -8.47
CA GLU A 13 -22.53 -1.88 -9.21
C GLU A 13 -21.35 -1.60 -8.26
N ARG A 14 -20.23 -2.26 -8.49
CA ARG A 14 -19.05 -2.20 -7.62
C ARG A 14 -17.81 -1.82 -8.40
N VAL A 15 -16.89 -1.08 -7.74
CA VAL A 15 -15.54 -0.86 -8.27
C VAL A 15 -14.76 -2.18 -8.26
N LEU A 16 -13.93 -2.39 -9.29
CA LEU A 16 -13.13 -3.61 -9.45
C LEU A 16 -11.80 -3.54 -8.67
N GLY A 17 -11.32 -2.33 -8.37
CA GLY A 17 -10.06 -2.09 -7.71
C GLY A 17 -9.56 -0.67 -7.93
N ILE A 18 -8.35 -0.39 -7.45
CA ILE A 18 -7.68 0.88 -7.68
C ILE A 18 -7.12 0.86 -9.10
N GLY A 19 -7.60 1.77 -9.96
CA GLY A 19 -7.14 1.91 -11.34
C GLY A 19 -5.91 2.78 -11.50
N GLY A 20 -5.60 3.63 -10.52
CA GLY A 20 -4.42 4.50 -10.52
C GLY A 20 -4.35 5.34 -9.26
N TYR A 21 -3.16 5.87 -9.01
CA TYR A 21 -2.91 6.83 -7.95
C TYR A 21 -2.27 8.07 -8.54
N PHE A 22 -2.82 9.24 -8.25
CA PHE A 22 -2.40 10.51 -8.79
C PHE A 22 -2.01 11.45 -7.64
N MET A 23 -0.84 12.04 -7.73
CA MET A 23 -0.33 12.95 -6.71
C MET A 23 0.12 14.27 -7.36
N ARG A 24 0.04 15.34 -6.58
CA ARG A 24 0.62 16.62 -6.98
C ARG A 24 2.10 16.60 -6.66
N ALA A 25 2.89 17.20 -7.55
CA ALA A 25 4.33 17.33 -7.41
C ALA A 25 4.77 18.73 -7.82
N ALA A 26 5.74 19.30 -7.11
CA ALA A 26 6.40 20.53 -7.51
C ALA A 26 7.28 20.28 -8.73
N ASP A 27 7.95 19.10 -8.77
CA ASP A 27 8.71 18.62 -9.93
C ASP A 27 8.30 17.17 -10.25
N PRO A 28 7.28 16.96 -11.11
CA PRO A 28 6.79 15.62 -11.44
C PRO A 28 7.85 14.71 -12.08
N VAL A 29 8.81 15.28 -12.82
CA VAL A 29 9.86 14.51 -13.49
C VAL A 29 10.86 13.98 -12.46
N ALA A 30 11.33 14.84 -11.55
CA ALA A 30 12.26 14.45 -10.49
C ALA A 30 11.59 13.47 -9.51
N LEU A 31 10.34 13.71 -9.14
CA LEU A 31 9.62 12.83 -8.23
C LEU A 31 9.39 11.44 -8.86
N GLY A 32 8.95 11.37 -10.11
CA GLY A 32 8.80 10.12 -10.85
C GLY A 32 10.11 9.34 -10.98
N ALA A 33 11.23 10.04 -11.23
CA ALA A 33 12.55 9.43 -11.26
C ALA A 33 12.94 8.83 -9.91
N TRP A 34 12.63 9.51 -8.81
CA TRP A 34 12.90 9.00 -7.46
C TRP A 34 12.13 7.71 -7.17
N TYR A 35 10.83 7.65 -7.49
CA TYR A 35 10.01 6.44 -7.30
C TYR A 35 10.55 5.27 -8.13
N ARG A 36 10.92 5.51 -9.38
CA ARG A 36 11.54 4.50 -10.23
C ARG A 36 12.90 4.05 -9.68
N ASP A 37 13.79 4.98 -9.37
CA ASP A 37 15.18 4.68 -9.08
C ASP A 37 15.38 4.18 -7.63
N CYS A 38 14.56 4.62 -6.68
CA CYS A 38 14.66 4.25 -5.28
C CYS A 38 13.77 3.05 -4.91
N LEU A 39 12.53 3.02 -5.41
CA LEU A 39 11.55 1.99 -5.08
C LEU A 39 11.36 0.95 -6.18
N GLY A 40 11.93 1.15 -7.36
CA GLY A 40 11.77 0.22 -8.49
C GLY A 40 10.35 0.26 -9.09
N LEU A 41 9.64 1.39 -8.97
CA LEU A 41 8.34 1.58 -9.58
C LEU A 41 8.52 1.76 -11.08
N ASP A 42 8.40 0.66 -11.84
CA ASP A 42 8.68 0.58 -13.27
C ASP A 42 7.40 0.83 -14.08
N ALA A 43 6.96 2.10 -14.09
CA ALA A 43 5.88 2.52 -14.97
C ALA A 43 6.46 2.83 -16.37
N ASP A 44 5.71 2.46 -17.41
CA ASP A 44 6.07 2.76 -18.79
C ASP A 44 5.92 4.26 -19.15
N GLU A 45 6.21 4.62 -20.40
CA GLU A 45 6.12 6.00 -20.91
C GLU A 45 4.70 6.60 -20.83
N ASN A 46 3.66 5.76 -20.74
CA ASN A 46 2.27 6.16 -20.57
C ASN A 46 1.84 6.18 -19.09
N GLY A 47 2.74 5.88 -18.16
CA GLY A 47 2.46 5.80 -16.74
C GLY A 47 1.80 4.49 -16.30
N LEU A 48 1.78 3.46 -17.14
CA LEU A 48 1.19 2.17 -16.81
C LEU A 48 2.19 1.33 -15.99
N TRP A 49 1.79 0.96 -14.80
CA TRP A 49 2.54 0.09 -13.92
C TRP A 49 1.81 -1.24 -13.69
N HIS A 50 2.44 -2.34 -14.11
CA HIS A 50 1.91 -3.68 -13.94
C HIS A 50 2.30 -4.23 -12.57
N GLN A 51 1.38 -4.12 -11.62
CA GLN A 51 1.58 -4.59 -10.25
C GLN A 51 1.55 -6.11 -10.16
N GLU A 52 2.36 -6.68 -9.26
CA GLU A 52 2.15 -8.09 -8.87
C GLU A 52 0.78 -8.25 -8.21
N ALA A 53 0.06 -9.31 -8.57
CA ALA A 53 -1.22 -9.63 -7.97
C ALA A 53 -1.09 -9.82 -6.45
N GLY A 54 -2.06 -9.34 -5.70
CA GLY A 54 -2.08 -9.44 -4.25
C GLY A 54 -3.16 -8.59 -3.62
N VAL A 55 -3.29 -8.70 -2.31
CA VAL A 55 -4.26 -7.93 -1.54
C VAL A 55 -3.92 -6.44 -1.56
N THR A 56 -4.97 -5.61 -1.57
CA THR A 56 -4.87 -4.17 -1.38
C THR A 56 -5.69 -3.79 -0.17
N VAL A 57 -5.09 -3.03 0.75
CA VAL A 57 -5.80 -2.48 1.91
C VAL A 57 -6.43 -1.16 1.50
N PHE A 58 -7.70 -0.98 1.83
CA PHE A 58 -8.39 0.30 1.77
C PHE A 58 -8.90 0.62 3.17
N ALA A 59 -8.29 1.58 3.85
CA ALA A 59 -8.62 1.96 5.21
C ALA A 59 -8.80 3.48 5.32
N THR A 60 -9.69 3.88 6.22
CA THR A 60 -9.93 5.28 6.58
C THR A 60 -9.43 5.52 7.99
N PHE A 61 -8.79 6.66 8.22
CA PHE A 61 -8.23 7.05 9.50
C PHE A 61 -8.97 8.27 10.04
N GLU A 62 -8.91 8.44 11.34
CA GLU A 62 -9.43 9.64 12.02
C GLU A 62 -8.77 10.91 11.47
N SER A 63 -9.54 12.00 11.38
CA SER A 63 -9.05 13.28 10.84
C SER A 63 -7.87 13.86 11.61
N GLY A 64 -7.69 13.45 12.86
CA GLY A 64 -6.60 13.88 13.74
C GLY A 64 -5.36 12.99 13.68
N THR A 65 -5.35 11.93 12.87
CA THR A 65 -4.23 11.00 12.83
C THR A 65 -2.90 11.68 12.48
N GLU A 66 -1.84 11.27 13.14
CA GLU A 66 -0.46 11.64 12.81
C GLU A 66 0.27 10.52 12.04
N TYR A 67 -0.42 9.42 11.78
CA TYR A 67 0.15 8.25 11.10
C TYR A 67 0.72 8.56 9.71
N PHE A 68 0.12 9.52 9.00
CA PHE A 68 0.60 9.97 7.68
C PHE A 68 1.76 10.97 7.75
N GLY A 69 2.23 11.34 8.93
CA GLY A 69 3.24 12.36 9.13
C GLY A 69 2.65 13.77 9.08
N SER A 70 2.84 14.50 7.99
CA SER A 70 2.31 15.86 7.87
C SER A 70 0.77 15.89 7.77
N ARG A 71 0.11 16.79 8.50
CA ARG A 71 -1.34 17.01 8.37
C ARG A 71 -1.77 17.52 6.98
N ALA A 72 -0.85 18.02 6.18
CA ALA A 72 -1.11 18.40 4.80
C ALA A 72 -1.25 17.16 3.88
N GLN A 73 -0.72 16.03 4.30
CA GLN A 73 -0.83 14.77 3.56
C GLN A 73 -2.16 14.09 3.89
N GLN A 74 -3.08 14.08 2.93
CA GLN A 74 -4.44 13.56 3.11
C GLN A 74 -4.56 12.05 2.85
N THR A 75 -3.59 11.46 2.18
CA THR A 75 -3.53 10.03 1.86
C THR A 75 -2.10 9.55 1.98
N MET A 76 -1.92 8.27 2.30
CA MET A 76 -0.60 7.66 2.34
C MET A 76 -0.56 6.45 1.41
N LEU A 77 0.43 6.40 0.52
CA LEU A 77 0.70 5.21 -0.27
C LEU A 77 1.30 4.13 0.63
N ASN A 78 0.82 2.90 0.44
CA ASN A 78 1.43 1.70 1.00
C ASN A 78 1.86 0.81 -0.17
N PHE A 79 3.15 0.48 -0.23
CA PHE A 79 3.69 -0.45 -1.22
C PHE A 79 4.01 -1.79 -0.59
N ARG A 80 3.50 -2.86 -1.19
CA ARG A 80 3.94 -4.20 -0.83
C ARG A 80 5.36 -4.44 -1.30
N VAL A 81 6.20 -4.95 -0.41
CA VAL A 81 7.58 -5.33 -0.71
C VAL A 81 7.80 -6.80 -0.37
N ARG A 82 8.73 -7.45 -1.08
CA ARG A 82 9.03 -8.86 -0.83
C ARG A 82 9.90 -9.05 0.40
N ASP A 83 10.85 -8.15 0.60
CA ASP A 83 11.82 -8.12 1.70
C ASP A 83 11.99 -6.68 2.16
N LEU A 84 11.48 -6.38 3.36
CA LEU A 84 11.52 -5.02 3.91
C LEU A 84 12.94 -4.59 4.26
N ASP A 85 13.76 -5.49 4.79
CA ASP A 85 15.13 -5.15 5.19
C ASP A 85 15.98 -4.83 3.95
N ALA A 86 15.85 -5.62 2.88
CA ALA A 86 16.52 -5.36 1.61
C ALA A 86 16.06 -4.03 0.99
N MET A 87 14.77 -3.71 1.02
CA MET A 87 14.22 -2.45 0.52
C MET A 87 14.74 -1.26 1.33
N ILE A 88 14.74 -1.35 2.65
CA ILE A 88 15.28 -0.30 3.53
C ILE A 88 16.77 -0.08 3.27
N ALA A 89 17.56 -1.15 3.12
CA ALA A 89 18.98 -1.05 2.80
C ALA A 89 19.20 -0.36 1.45
N GLN A 90 18.42 -0.72 0.43
CA GLN A 90 18.45 -0.08 -0.89
C GLN A 90 18.15 1.42 -0.82
N LEU A 91 17.10 1.80 -0.11
CA LEU A 91 16.69 3.19 0.07
C LEU A 91 17.77 4.03 0.77
N ARG A 92 18.32 3.49 1.86
CA ARG A 92 19.43 4.14 2.59
C ARG A 92 20.68 4.30 1.73
N ALA A 93 21.04 3.30 0.94
CA ALA A 93 22.17 3.37 0.01
C ALA A 93 21.99 4.45 -1.07
N LYS A 94 20.73 4.80 -1.39
CA LYS A 94 20.39 5.87 -2.35
C LYS A 94 20.16 7.24 -1.66
N GLY A 95 20.36 7.31 -0.35
CA GLY A 95 20.23 8.56 0.41
C GLY A 95 18.78 8.98 0.66
N ALA A 96 17.82 8.07 0.55
CA ALA A 96 16.42 8.35 0.85
C ALA A 96 16.21 8.53 2.38
N ASP A 97 15.25 9.36 2.76
CA ASP A 97 14.86 9.61 4.14
C ASP A 97 14.00 8.46 4.68
N VAL A 98 14.66 7.45 5.23
CA VAL A 98 14.03 6.24 5.79
C VAL A 98 13.83 6.42 7.29
N ALA A 99 12.63 6.16 7.79
CA ALA A 99 12.35 6.14 9.23
C ALA A 99 13.26 5.14 9.96
N GLY A 100 13.65 5.49 11.18
CA GLY A 100 14.61 4.70 11.97
C GLY A 100 14.07 3.34 12.42
N GLU A 101 12.75 3.21 12.58
CA GLU A 101 12.10 2.05 13.18
C GLU A 101 11.22 1.31 12.15
N THR A 102 11.12 0.01 12.33
CA THR A 102 10.15 -0.86 11.65
C THR A 102 9.15 -1.36 12.68
N GLN A 103 7.95 -1.68 12.23
CA GLN A 103 6.90 -2.24 13.06
C GLN A 103 6.57 -3.65 12.58
N ASP A 104 6.54 -4.59 13.51
CA ASP A 104 6.10 -5.96 13.25
C ASP A 104 4.69 -6.15 13.82
N MET A 105 3.77 -6.63 12.98
CA MET A 105 2.40 -6.92 13.36
C MET A 105 2.11 -8.39 13.10
N GLU A 106 1.84 -9.13 14.17
CA GLU A 106 1.60 -10.58 14.09
C GLU A 106 0.44 -10.90 13.15
N GLY A 107 0.63 -11.87 12.28
CA GLY A 107 -0.35 -12.29 11.28
C GLY A 107 -0.49 -11.36 10.07
N VAL A 108 -0.10 -10.11 10.18
CA VAL A 108 -0.25 -9.09 9.12
C VAL A 108 1.05 -8.91 8.33
N GLY A 109 2.16 -8.67 9.01
CA GLY A 109 3.46 -8.49 8.37
C GLY A 109 4.32 -7.44 9.04
N ARG A 110 5.30 -6.94 8.29
CA ARG A 110 6.27 -5.96 8.75
C ARG A 110 6.11 -4.66 7.97
N PHE A 111 6.30 -3.54 8.66
CA PHE A 111 6.12 -2.20 8.12
C PHE A 111 7.37 -1.35 8.31
N GLY A 112 7.62 -0.46 7.36
CA GLY A 112 8.62 0.57 7.42
C GLY A 112 8.17 1.79 6.65
N TRP A 113 8.83 2.94 6.82
CA TRP A 113 8.42 4.18 6.18
C TRP A 113 9.60 4.89 5.56
N VAL A 114 9.32 5.57 4.46
CA VAL A 114 10.25 6.46 3.76
C VAL A 114 9.53 7.75 3.43
N THR A 115 10.26 8.87 3.44
CA THR A 115 9.75 10.16 2.99
C THR A 115 10.29 10.44 1.59
N ASP A 116 9.42 10.77 0.65
CA ASP A 116 9.83 11.15 -0.69
C ASP A 116 10.46 12.56 -0.72
N PRO A 117 11.10 12.97 -1.83
CA PRO A 117 11.75 14.29 -1.91
C PRO A 117 10.81 15.50 -1.73
N GLU A 118 9.51 15.30 -1.87
CA GLU A 118 8.50 16.35 -1.67
C GLU A 118 7.83 16.29 -0.29
N GLY A 119 8.33 15.42 0.60
CA GLY A 119 7.87 15.32 1.99
C GLY A 119 6.68 14.41 2.20
N ASN A 120 6.28 13.61 1.21
CA ASN A 120 5.21 12.65 1.42
C ASN A 120 5.74 11.40 2.10
N ARG A 121 5.11 11.01 3.20
CA ARG A 121 5.36 9.74 3.88
C ARG A 121 4.75 8.59 3.08
N VAL A 122 5.54 7.57 2.86
CA VAL A 122 5.18 6.33 2.14
C VAL A 122 5.44 5.17 3.05
N GLU A 123 4.49 4.25 3.14
CA GLU A 123 4.62 3.02 3.90
C GLU A 123 5.07 1.88 3.01
N LEU A 124 5.95 1.06 3.54
CA LEU A 124 6.44 -0.18 2.93
C LEU A 124 5.94 -1.35 3.75
N TRP A 125 5.22 -2.27 3.12
CA TRP A 125 4.64 -3.42 3.79
C TRP A 125 5.18 -4.72 3.21
N GLN A 126 5.83 -5.51 4.06
CA GLN A 126 6.15 -6.90 3.78
C GLN A 126 5.03 -7.78 4.35
N PRO A 127 4.07 -8.25 3.52
CA PRO A 127 2.99 -9.09 4.01
C PRO A 127 3.51 -10.37 4.63
N SER A 128 2.84 -10.85 5.69
CA SER A 128 3.08 -12.18 6.25
C SER A 128 2.75 -13.26 5.21
N GLU A 129 3.21 -14.49 5.44
CA GLU A 129 2.87 -15.64 4.57
C GLU A 129 1.36 -15.87 4.54
N LEU A 130 0.68 -15.65 5.67
CA LEU A 130 -0.78 -15.73 5.74
C LEU A 130 -1.42 -14.73 4.77
N CYS A 131 -1.02 -13.47 4.79
CA CYS A 131 -1.53 -12.45 3.86
C CYS A 131 -1.15 -12.72 2.41
N ARG A 132 -0.01 -13.36 2.14
CA ARG A 132 0.41 -13.74 0.78
C ARG A 132 -0.41 -14.91 0.22
N SER A 133 -0.85 -15.83 1.08
CA SER A 133 -1.64 -17.00 0.68
C SER A 133 -3.09 -16.66 0.33
N PHE A 134 -3.59 -15.48 0.65
CA PHE A 134 -4.87 -14.96 0.16
C PHE A 134 -4.86 -14.68 -1.36
N ARG A 135 -4.27 -15.56 -2.16
CA ARG A 135 -4.45 -15.60 -3.60
C ARG A 135 -5.85 -16.08 -3.90
N ALA A 136 -6.71 -15.19 -4.30
CA ALA A 136 -8.08 -15.43 -4.70
C ALA A 136 -9.01 -15.87 -3.55
N PHE A 137 -9.76 -14.92 -3.02
CA PHE A 137 -11.04 -15.25 -2.45
C PHE A 137 -11.87 -15.92 -3.57
N PRO A 138 -12.48 -17.08 -3.34
CA PRO A 138 -13.56 -17.53 -4.20
C PRO A 138 -14.62 -16.40 -4.18
N VAL A 139 -15.15 -16.06 -5.33
CA VAL A 139 -16.14 -14.98 -5.51
C VAL A 139 -17.43 -15.24 -4.72
N ASP A 140 -17.53 -16.42 -4.09
CA ASP A 140 -18.69 -16.95 -3.37
C ASP A 140 -18.46 -17.13 -1.85
N GLY A 141 -17.34 -16.59 -1.31
CA GLY A 141 -17.01 -16.75 0.11
C GLY A 141 -17.52 -15.61 0.98
N GLU A 142 -18.05 -15.94 2.16
CA GLU A 142 -18.38 -14.98 3.21
C GLU A 142 -17.17 -14.07 3.51
N PRO A 143 -17.38 -12.76 3.75
CA PRO A 143 -16.28 -11.87 4.11
C PRO A 143 -15.67 -12.35 5.44
N LEU A 144 -14.37 -12.58 5.45
CA LEU A 144 -13.64 -12.76 6.70
C LEU A 144 -13.86 -11.51 7.55
N ALA A 145 -14.26 -11.72 8.80
CA ALA A 145 -14.46 -10.64 9.74
C ALA A 145 -13.18 -9.78 9.82
N ALA A 146 -13.33 -8.48 9.94
CA ALA A 146 -12.22 -7.51 10.01
C ALA A 146 -11.20 -7.84 11.11
N ASP A 147 -11.66 -8.49 12.16
CA ASP A 147 -10.88 -9.00 13.29
C ASP A 147 -9.86 -10.07 12.88
N ALA A 148 -10.11 -10.82 11.81
CA ALA A 148 -9.19 -11.84 11.31
C ALA A 148 -7.97 -11.26 10.59
N LEU A 149 -8.03 -9.99 10.18
CA LEU A 149 -6.94 -9.28 9.50
C LEU A 149 -6.15 -8.36 10.43
N GLY A 150 -6.48 -8.30 11.73
CA GLY A 150 -5.82 -7.40 12.67
C GLY A 150 -6.03 -5.91 12.36
N LEU A 151 -6.91 -5.56 11.42
CA LEU A 151 -7.20 -4.17 11.03
C LEU A 151 -7.88 -3.36 12.14
N ALA A 152 -8.43 -4.03 13.16
CA ALA A 152 -8.95 -3.38 14.36
C ALA A 152 -7.83 -2.82 15.27
N ALA A 153 -6.58 -3.19 15.03
CA ALA A 153 -5.43 -2.72 15.81
C ALA A 153 -4.79 -1.43 15.26
N PHE A 154 -5.33 -0.83 14.20
CA PHE A 154 -4.97 0.52 13.77
C PHE A 154 -5.65 1.60 14.61
N ASP A 155 -5.96 1.31 15.86
CA ASP A 155 -6.35 2.35 16.81
C ASP A 155 -5.10 3.12 17.21
N ALA A 156 -5.09 4.42 16.87
CA ALA A 156 -3.98 5.36 17.03
C ALA A 156 -3.76 5.71 18.52
N GLY A 157 -3.61 4.71 19.38
CA GLY A 157 -3.63 4.86 20.81
C GLY A 157 -2.30 4.74 21.55
N ASP A 158 -1.21 4.29 20.93
CA ASP A 158 0.06 4.12 21.66
C ASP A 158 1.27 4.51 20.79
N ALA A 159 1.44 5.81 20.60
CA ALA A 159 2.72 6.41 20.27
C ALA A 159 3.05 7.45 21.32
N CYS A 160 3.72 7.02 22.40
CA CYS A 160 4.58 7.91 23.18
C CYS A 160 5.91 8.08 22.50
#